data_ef971fc0f121ea4cec88001fb7b97584
#
_entry.id   ef971fc0f121ea4cec88001fb7b97584
#
_cell.length_a   1.000
_cell.length_b   1.000
_cell.length_c   1.000
_cell.angle_alpha   90.00
_cell.angle_beta   90.00
_cell.angle_gamma   90.00
#
_symmetry.space_group_name_H-M   'P 1'
#
loop_
_entity.id
_entity.type
_entity.pdbx_description
1 polymer ?
#
loop_
_entity_poly.entity_id
_entity_poly.type
_entity_poly.pdbx_seq_one_letter_code
_entity_poly.pdbx_strand_id
1 'polypeptide(L)'
;MQTFVSNTVSRRIEFAELYYLDSLGREVTLNFTDLQPLLTIMGSNVSLFEEDNSISYKWYGLDSVVVTPTFAKIIAKNCIYNYRPNYVDVVTKSEKISPKQASEGEKQTTHFLYKGTTLVYEKRRGGTTLLRLIAYINQAISAFPGIINTNINRIRVRVILFDNYIEIFNNSKRIKNITITKDISTTNNDYENFHTDGMKETFQETFTARRGSGLAKGWIRNAIDRLYRGSNEILKVTMDAVDENDEDITINTEKMTKHIIRDFNVDTQGVIISEHMFSILVDL
;
A
#
# COMPACT_ATOMS: atom_id res chain seq x y z
N MET A 1 -21.84 -31.49 20.44
CA MET A 1 -20.99 -30.29 20.65
C MET A 1 -20.16 -30.12 19.41
N GLN A 2 -20.57 -29.25 18.48
CA GLN A 2 -19.77 -28.95 17.29
C GLN A 2 -18.61 -28.06 17.75
N THR A 3 -17.41 -28.57 17.69
CA THR A 3 -16.19 -27.77 17.83
C THR A 3 -16.13 -26.78 16.67
N PHE A 4 -16.44 -25.53 16.93
CA PHE A 4 -16.15 -24.46 16.00
C PHE A 4 -14.63 -24.37 15.85
N VAL A 5 -14.10 -24.92 14.78
CA VAL A 5 -12.75 -24.61 14.34
C VAL A 5 -12.81 -23.14 13.91
N SER A 6 -12.24 -22.26 14.71
CA SER A 6 -12.12 -20.85 14.31
C SER A 6 -11.21 -20.80 13.09
N ASN A 7 -11.79 -20.62 11.91
CA ASN A 7 -11.01 -20.40 10.71
C ASN A 7 -10.34 -19.03 10.84
N THR A 8 -9.02 -19.04 10.86
CA THR A 8 -8.22 -17.82 10.86
C THR A 8 -7.43 -17.70 9.56
N VAL A 9 -7.09 -16.47 9.21
CA VAL A 9 -6.20 -16.18 8.10
C VAL A 9 -5.12 -15.19 8.55
N SER A 10 -3.88 -15.53 8.25
CA SER A 10 -2.75 -14.64 8.55
C SER A 10 -2.69 -13.48 7.57
N ARG A 11 -2.44 -12.26 8.08
CA ARG A 11 -2.24 -11.04 7.30
C ARG A 11 -1.00 -10.30 7.76
N ARG A 12 -0.34 -9.69 6.79
CA ARG A 12 0.73 -8.73 7.03
C ARG A 12 0.11 -7.36 7.27
N ILE A 13 0.46 -6.74 8.39
CA ILE A 13 0.06 -5.40 8.78
C ILE A 13 1.29 -4.51 8.69
N GLU A 14 1.17 -3.40 7.97
CA GLU A 14 2.22 -2.41 7.76
C GLU A 14 1.85 -1.07 8.40
N PHE A 15 2.85 -0.21 8.58
CA PHE A 15 2.74 1.08 9.26
C PHE A 15 3.24 2.19 8.33
N ALA A 16 2.53 3.32 8.35
CA ALA A 16 2.89 4.51 7.59
C ALA A 16 2.58 5.78 8.38
N GLU A 17 3.16 6.88 7.98
CA GLU A 17 2.84 8.23 8.47
C GLU A 17 2.33 9.08 7.32
N LEU A 18 1.35 9.93 7.62
CA LEU A 18 0.85 10.94 6.70
C LEU A 18 1.54 12.28 6.96
N TYR A 19 1.86 13.01 5.91
CA TYR A 19 2.48 14.32 6.01
C TYR A 19 2.06 15.22 4.84
N TYR A 20 2.30 16.52 4.97
CA TYR A 20 2.19 17.49 3.88
C TYR A 20 3.45 18.36 3.82
N LEU A 21 3.60 19.10 2.74
CA LEU A 21 4.64 20.12 2.64
C LEU A 21 4.05 21.48 2.96
N ASP A 22 4.67 22.19 3.93
CA ASP A 22 4.29 23.56 4.24
C ASP A 22 4.67 24.53 3.10
N SER A 23 4.35 25.81 3.24
CA SER A 23 4.68 26.86 2.27
C SER A 23 6.19 27.05 2.00
N LEU A 24 7.04 26.53 2.89
CA LEU A 24 8.49 26.53 2.77
C LEU A 24 9.04 25.20 2.23
N GLY A 25 8.15 24.26 1.86
CA GLY A 25 8.53 22.93 1.37
C GLY A 25 9.02 21.97 2.46
N ARG A 26 8.81 22.29 3.75
CA ARG A 26 9.19 21.42 4.86
C ARG A 26 8.09 20.37 5.12
N GLU A 27 8.50 19.17 5.44
CA GLU A 27 7.57 18.09 5.81
C GLU A 27 6.97 18.33 7.19
N VAL A 28 5.66 18.31 7.28
CA VAL A 28 4.89 18.40 8.51
C VAL A 28 4.06 17.13 8.67
N THR A 29 4.37 16.34 9.68
CA THR A 29 3.62 15.09 9.98
C THR A 29 2.22 15.45 10.47
N LEU A 30 1.22 14.77 9.90
CA LEU A 30 -0.18 14.95 10.27
C LEU A 30 -0.55 14.08 11.46
N ASN A 31 -1.34 14.65 12.36
CA ASN A 31 -2.02 13.89 13.39
C ASN A 31 -3.43 13.52 12.91
N PHE A 32 -4.00 12.46 13.45
CA PHE A 32 -5.38 12.06 13.20
C PHE A 32 -6.36 13.23 13.38
N THR A 33 -6.17 14.04 14.44
CA THR A 33 -7.02 15.20 14.73
C THR A 33 -7.03 16.26 13.62
N ASP A 34 -5.96 16.38 12.84
CA ASP A 34 -5.87 17.32 11.73
C ASP A 34 -6.78 16.91 10.57
N LEU A 35 -7.00 15.60 10.41
CA LEU A 35 -7.82 15.02 9.34
C LEU A 35 -9.21 14.57 9.79
N GLN A 36 -9.49 14.55 11.09
CA GLN A 36 -10.74 14.05 11.64
C GLN A 36 -11.98 14.65 10.99
N PRO A 37 -12.09 16.00 10.77
CA PRO A 37 -13.26 16.58 10.10
C PRO A 37 -13.42 16.08 8.66
N LEU A 38 -12.31 15.97 7.92
CA LEU A 38 -12.31 15.49 6.54
C LEU A 38 -12.74 14.02 6.45
N LEU A 39 -12.18 13.15 7.31
CA LEU A 39 -12.53 11.73 7.38
C LEU A 39 -14.01 11.52 7.76
N THR A 40 -14.56 12.38 8.61
CA THR A 40 -15.98 12.37 8.96
C THR A 40 -16.85 12.64 7.74
N ILE A 41 -16.51 13.65 6.94
CA ILE A 41 -17.21 13.96 5.70
C ILE A 41 -17.05 12.83 4.67
N MET A 42 -15.86 12.25 4.54
CA MET A 42 -15.63 11.09 3.68
C MET A 42 -16.56 9.93 4.06
N GLY A 43 -16.76 9.68 5.36
CA GLY A 43 -17.67 8.65 5.85
C GLY A 43 -19.12 8.85 5.45
N SER A 44 -19.58 10.11 5.37
CA SER A 44 -20.92 10.47 4.94
C SER A 44 -21.07 10.47 3.40
N ASN A 45 -19.98 10.40 2.65
CA ASN A 45 -19.96 10.56 1.19
C ASN A 45 -19.12 9.48 0.50
N VAL A 46 -19.13 8.23 0.99
CA VAL A 46 -18.29 7.14 0.45
C VAL A 46 -18.48 6.88 -1.05
N SER A 47 -19.68 7.14 -1.58
CA SER A 47 -19.97 6.96 -3.00
C SER A 47 -19.23 7.92 -3.94
N LEU A 48 -18.70 9.04 -3.42
CA LEU A 48 -17.86 9.95 -4.21
C LEU A 48 -16.48 9.38 -4.52
N PHE A 49 -16.08 8.29 -3.82
CA PHE A 49 -14.77 7.68 -3.94
C PHE A 49 -14.82 6.35 -4.71
N GLU A 50 -15.76 6.23 -5.63
CA GLU A 50 -15.87 5.09 -6.53
C GLU A 50 -15.16 5.40 -7.85
N GLU A 51 -14.38 4.43 -8.32
CA GLU A 51 -13.60 4.54 -9.55
C GLU A 51 -13.69 3.22 -10.33
N ASP A 52 -14.10 3.32 -11.57
CA ASP A 52 -14.11 2.21 -12.51
C ASP A 52 -13.00 2.38 -13.55
N ASN A 53 -12.05 1.46 -13.54
CA ASN A 53 -11.04 1.35 -14.59
C ASN A 53 -11.47 0.25 -15.58
N SER A 54 -12.24 0.65 -16.58
CA SER A 54 -12.76 -0.26 -17.61
C SER A 54 -11.66 -0.93 -18.47
N ILE A 55 -10.49 -0.31 -18.60
CA ILE A 55 -9.34 -0.88 -19.35
C ILE A 55 -8.78 -2.10 -18.62
N SER A 56 -8.62 -2.01 -17.30
CA SER A 56 -8.09 -3.11 -16.48
C SER A 56 -9.19 -3.97 -15.84
N TYR A 57 -10.46 -3.66 -16.11
CA TYR A 57 -11.63 -4.32 -15.49
C TYR A 57 -11.56 -4.34 -13.96
N LYS A 58 -11.13 -3.23 -13.37
CA LYS A 58 -11.00 -3.08 -11.92
C LYS A 58 -11.87 -1.94 -11.43
N TRP A 59 -12.69 -2.23 -10.46
CA TRP A 59 -13.48 -1.25 -9.74
C TRP A 59 -12.95 -1.10 -8.32
N TYR A 60 -12.90 0.12 -7.83
CA TYR A 60 -12.41 0.48 -6.50
C TYR A 60 -13.38 1.44 -5.83
N GLY A 61 -13.41 1.44 -4.50
CA GLY A 61 -14.20 2.39 -3.73
C GLY A 61 -13.93 2.32 -2.23
N LEU A 62 -14.50 3.26 -1.49
CA LEU A 62 -14.62 3.15 -0.04
C LEU A 62 -15.90 2.39 0.31
N ASP A 63 -15.81 1.50 1.28
CA ASP A 63 -16.96 0.79 1.85
C ASP A 63 -17.49 1.53 3.07
N SER A 64 -16.59 1.94 3.97
CA SER A 64 -16.94 2.75 5.13
C SER A 64 -15.75 3.55 5.65
N VAL A 65 -16.04 4.68 6.28
CA VAL A 65 -15.12 5.47 7.10
C VAL A 65 -15.84 5.80 8.40
N VAL A 66 -15.42 5.18 9.49
CA VAL A 66 -16.01 5.37 10.83
C VAL A 66 -15.00 6.11 11.70
N VAL A 67 -15.37 7.31 12.10
CA VAL A 67 -14.52 8.21 12.89
C VAL A 67 -14.95 8.18 14.36
N THR A 68 -13.99 7.94 15.24
CA THR A 68 -14.15 8.04 16.71
C THR A 68 -13.37 9.26 17.21
N PRO A 69 -13.41 9.60 18.51
CA PRO A 69 -12.61 10.69 19.05
C PRO A 69 -11.08 10.48 18.93
N THR A 70 -10.61 9.24 18.81
CA THR A 70 -9.18 8.90 18.90
C THR A 70 -8.60 8.25 17.66
N PHE A 71 -9.43 7.74 16.76
CA PHE A 71 -8.99 7.08 15.51
C PHE A 71 -10.09 7.04 14.44
N ALA A 72 -9.70 6.74 13.22
CA ALA A 72 -10.62 6.39 12.14
C ALA A 72 -10.39 4.96 11.65
N LYS A 73 -11.49 4.22 11.47
CA LYS A 73 -11.55 2.93 10.80
C LYS A 73 -11.97 3.15 9.36
N ILE A 74 -11.18 2.68 8.39
CA ILE A 74 -11.46 2.84 6.97
C ILE A 74 -11.47 1.47 6.34
N ILE A 75 -12.53 1.13 5.64
CA ILE A 75 -12.63 -0.07 4.80
C ILE A 75 -12.70 0.39 3.36
N ALA A 76 -11.70 0.00 2.58
CA ALA A 76 -11.73 0.14 1.13
C ALA A 76 -12.12 -1.19 0.50
N LYS A 77 -12.78 -1.12 -0.64
CA LYS A 77 -13.25 -2.27 -1.41
C LYS A 77 -12.77 -2.15 -2.85
N ASN A 78 -12.52 -3.29 -3.45
CA ASN A 78 -12.25 -3.38 -4.87
C ASN A 78 -12.74 -4.72 -5.41
N CYS A 79 -12.93 -4.81 -6.70
CA CYS A 79 -13.15 -6.08 -7.39
C CYS A 79 -12.50 -6.04 -8.78
N ILE A 80 -12.19 -7.22 -9.30
CA ILE A 80 -11.85 -7.45 -10.70
C ILE A 80 -13.08 -8.08 -11.32
N TYR A 81 -13.67 -7.42 -12.30
CA TYR A 81 -14.81 -7.92 -13.04
C TYR A 81 -14.39 -8.39 -14.45
N ASN A 82 -15.32 -8.89 -15.23
CA ASN A 82 -15.07 -9.49 -16.56
C ASN A 82 -14.13 -10.75 -16.53
N TYR A 83 -13.86 -11.30 -15.34
CA TYR A 83 -13.12 -12.53 -15.18
C TYR A 83 -14.06 -13.64 -14.65
N ARG A 84 -14.32 -14.61 -15.49
CA ARG A 84 -15.30 -15.69 -15.22
C ARG A 84 -14.67 -17.06 -15.46
N PRO A 85 -13.76 -17.50 -14.57
CA PRO A 85 -13.15 -18.81 -14.71
C PRO A 85 -14.22 -19.89 -14.51
N ASN A 86 -14.09 -20.99 -15.24
CA ASN A 86 -14.89 -22.18 -14.96
C ASN A 86 -14.54 -22.74 -13.58
N TYR A 87 -15.54 -23.29 -12.92
CA TYR A 87 -15.34 -24.03 -11.67
C TYR A 87 -15.10 -25.50 -11.96
N VAL A 88 -14.24 -26.13 -11.16
CA VAL A 88 -14.06 -27.58 -11.17
C VAL A 88 -14.68 -28.14 -9.91
N ASP A 89 -15.63 -29.02 -10.07
CA ASP A 89 -16.17 -29.83 -8.98
C ASP A 89 -15.11 -30.89 -8.62
N VAL A 90 -14.48 -30.74 -7.45
CA VAL A 90 -13.37 -31.61 -7.05
C VAL A 90 -13.80 -33.06 -6.76
N VAL A 91 -15.09 -33.27 -6.50
CA VAL A 91 -15.65 -34.62 -6.26
C VAL A 91 -15.94 -35.31 -7.57
N THR A 92 -16.67 -34.66 -8.47
CA THR A 92 -17.11 -35.23 -9.74
C THR A 92 -16.09 -35.04 -10.87
N LYS A 93 -15.04 -34.23 -10.66
CA LYS A 93 -14.03 -33.84 -11.67
C LYS A 93 -14.64 -33.15 -12.90
N SER A 94 -15.85 -32.64 -12.77
CA SER A 94 -16.54 -31.96 -13.87
C SER A 94 -16.30 -30.44 -13.84
N GLU A 95 -16.21 -29.84 -15.03
CA GLU A 95 -16.17 -28.38 -15.17
C GLU A 95 -17.60 -27.82 -15.18
N LYS A 96 -17.76 -26.67 -14.55
CA LYS A 96 -19.00 -25.88 -14.52
C LYS A 96 -18.72 -24.47 -14.98
N ILE A 97 -19.58 -23.94 -15.83
CA ILE A 97 -19.49 -22.55 -16.29
C ILE A 97 -19.75 -21.62 -15.08
N SER A 98 -18.98 -20.55 -15.00
CA SER A 98 -19.20 -19.52 -13.99
C SER A 98 -20.61 -18.92 -14.10
N PRO A 99 -21.40 -18.89 -13.02
CA PRO A 99 -22.71 -18.25 -13.01
C PRO A 99 -22.62 -16.72 -13.02
N LYS A 100 -21.44 -16.13 -12.83
CA LYS A 100 -21.24 -14.68 -12.74
C LYS A 100 -21.51 -13.99 -14.08
N GLN A 101 -22.07 -12.80 -14.03
CA GLN A 101 -22.17 -11.91 -15.18
C GLN A 101 -20.81 -11.19 -15.45
N ALA A 102 -20.65 -10.61 -16.63
CA ALA A 102 -19.41 -9.91 -16.98
C ALA A 102 -19.14 -8.70 -16.07
N SER A 103 -20.16 -8.06 -15.56
CA SER A 103 -20.11 -6.93 -14.63
C SER A 103 -19.86 -7.33 -13.17
N GLU A 104 -19.88 -8.62 -12.84
CA GLU A 104 -19.72 -9.10 -11.48
C GLU A 104 -18.29 -9.50 -11.17
N GLY A 105 -17.80 -9.06 -10.02
CA GLY A 105 -16.48 -9.39 -9.50
C GLY A 105 -16.51 -9.79 -8.03
N GLU A 106 -15.49 -10.48 -7.58
CA GLU A 106 -15.36 -10.82 -6.16
C GLU A 106 -14.91 -9.61 -5.37
N LYS A 107 -15.75 -9.17 -4.43
CA LYS A 107 -15.41 -8.09 -3.52
C LYS A 107 -14.19 -8.47 -2.68
N GLN A 108 -13.19 -7.61 -2.71
CA GLN A 108 -12.04 -7.68 -1.81
C GLN A 108 -12.04 -6.45 -0.92
N THR A 109 -11.86 -6.65 0.37
CA THR A 109 -11.79 -5.57 1.36
C THR A 109 -10.35 -5.39 1.83
N THR A 110 -9.98 -4.15 2.15
CA THR A 110 -8.70 -3.78 2.75
C THR A 110 -8.96 -2.83 3.90
N HIS A 111 -8.35 -3.08 5.04
CA HIS A 111 -8.58 -2.35 6.27
C HIS A 111 -7.45 -1.39 6.57
N PHE A 112 -7.80 -0.16 6.96
CA PHE A 112 -6.88 0.88 7.39
C PHE A 112 -7.37 1.48 8.71
N LEU A 113 -6.46 1.73 9.63
CA LEU A 113 -6.72 2.43 10.89
C LEU A 113 -5.77 3.62 10.99
N TYR A 114 -6.32 4.83 11.16
CA TYR A 114 -5.52 6.02 11.41
C TYR A 114 -5.68 6.49 12.85
N LYS A 115 -4.58 6.48 13.62
CA LYS A 115 -4.53 6.81 15.05
C LYS A 115 -3.26 7.62 15.37
N GLY A 116 -3.41 8.75 16.06
CA GLY A 116 -2.29 9.64 16.29
C GLY A 116 -1.65 10.08 14.99
N THR A 117 -0.37 9.83 14.78
CA THR A 117 0.38 10.11 13.55
C THR A 117 0.51 8.87 12.65
N THR A 118 0.02 7.71 13.10
CA THR A 118 0.28 6.42 12.44
C THR A 118 -0.95 5.92 11.69
N LEU A 119 -0.75 5.57 10.45
CA LEU A 119 -1.68 4.80 9.64
C LEU A 119 -1.24 3.33 9.64
N VAL A 120 -2.05 2.46 10.23
CA VAL A 120 -1.86 1.01 10.27
C VAL A 120 -2.74 0.38 9.21
N TYR A 121 -2.20 -0.51 8.37
CA TYR A 121 -2.99 -1.06 7.28
C TYR A 121 -2.64 -2.50 6.92
N GLU A 122 -3.66 -3.20 6.43
CA GLU A 122 -3.53 -4.54 5.89
C GLU A 122 -2.82 -4.51 4.52
N LYS A 123 -1.70 -5.24 4.41
CA LYS A 123 -1.05 -5.49 3.11
C LYS A 123 -1.59 -6.76 2.49
N ARG A 124 -2.35 -6.61 1.41
CA ARG A 124 -2.97 -7.72 0.70
C ARG A 124 -2.67 -7.65 -0.78
N ARG A 125 -2.28 -8.77 -1.38
CA ARG A 125 -2.15 -8.88 -2.84
C ARG A 125 -3.53 -8.71 -3.47
N GLY A 126 -3.65 -7.81 -4.43
CA GLY A 126 -4.92 -7.51 -5.09
C GLY A 126 -5.88 -6.62 -4.30
N GLY A 127 -5.57 -6.27 -3.03
CA GLY A 127 -6.34 -5.32 -2.25
C GLY A 127 -6.13 -3.86 -2.67
N THR A 128 -6.88 -2.95 -2.03
CA THR A 128 -6.69 -1.52 -2.22
C THR A 128 -5.36 -1.08 -1.65
N THR A 129 -4.55 -0.39 -2.46
CA THR A 129 -3.21 0.05 -2.05
C THR A 129 -3.27 1.26 -1.13
N LEU A 130 -2.20 1.45 -0.34
CA LEU A 130 -2.01 2.65 0.47
C LEU A 130 -2.09 3.93 -0.37
N LEU A 131 -1.44 3.96 -1.55
CA LEU A 131 -1.46 5.13 -2.43
C LEU A 131 -2.87 5.48 -2.94
N ARG A 132 -3.72 4.46 -3.15
CA ARG A 132 -5.11 4.72 -3.53
C ARG A 132 -5.92 5.33 -2.39
N LEU A 133 -5.71 4.89 -1.16
CA LEU A 133 -6.31 5.57 -0.01
C LEU A 133 -5.89 7.04 0.05
N ILE A 134 -4.59 7.33 -0.17
CA ILE A 134 -4.09 8.71 -0.19
C ILE A 134 -4.71 9.51 -1.34
N ALA A 135 -4.92 8.90 -2.50
CA ALA A 135 -5.63 9.55 -3.61
C ALA A 135 -7.07 9.93 -3.21
N TYR A 136 -7.81 9.07 -2.52
CA TYR A 136 -9.14 9.38 -2.00
C TYR A 136 -9.13 10.52 -0.98
N ILE A 137 -8.17 10.54 -0.06
CA ILE A 137 -8.03 11.65 0.89
C ILE A 137 -7.74 12.96 0.16
N ASN A 138 -6.84 12.95 -0.83
CA ASN A 138 -6.54 14.14 -1.64
C ASN A 138 -7.74 14.59 -2.50
N GLN A 139 -8.52 13.65 -3.03
CA GLN A 139 -9.78 13.96 -3.71
C GLN A 139 -10.77 14.63 -2.75
N ALA A 140 -10.87 14.15 -1.51
CA ALA A 140 -11.72 14.76 -0.50
C ALA A 140 -11.28 16.17 -0.13
N ILE A 141 -9.97 16.45 -0.02
CA ILE A 141 -9.45 17.81 0.19
C ILE A 141 -9.92 18.75 -0.92
N SER A 142 -9.83 18.28 -2.16
CA SER A 142 -10.25 19.07 -3.33
C SER A 142 -11.76 19.26 -3.40
N ALA A 143 -12.53 18.24 -3.02
CA ALA A 143 -14.01 18.28 -3.06
C ALA A 143 -14.62 19.10 -1.92
N PHE A 144 -13.94 19.19 -0.77
CA PHE A 144 -14.42 19.86 0.43
C PHE A 144 -13.41 20.90 0.95
N PRO A 145 -13.17 21.99 0.21
CA PRO A 145 -12.18 23.00 0.59
C PRO A 145 -12.58 23.69 1.91
N GLY A 146 -11.59 23.95 2.77
CA GLY A 146 -11.79 24.64 4.04
C GLY A 146 -12.26 23.78 5.22
N ILE A 147 -12.47 22.48 5.03
CA ILE A 147 -12.83 21.55 6.13
C ILE A 147 -11.67 21.28 7.05
N ILE A 148 -10.45 21.27 6.51
CA ILE A 148 -9.21 21.14 7.26
C ILE A 148 -8.37 22.41 7.07
N ASN A 149 -7.24 22.51 7.77
CA ASN A 149 -6.33 23.63 7.64
C ASN A 149 -5.97 23.87 6.16
N THR A 150 -6.16 25.09 5.67
CA THR A 150 -5.93 25.50 4.27
C THR A 150 -4.48 25.35 3.81
N ASN A 151 -3.52 25.23 4.75
CA ASN A 151 -2.14 24.92 4.42
C ASN A 151 -1.94 23.47 3.96
N ILE A 152 -2.91 22.58 4.21
CA ILE A 152 -2.87 21.19 3.81
C ILE A 152 -3.49 21.05 2.40
N ASN A 153 -2.71 21.35 1.38
CA ASN A 153 -3.18 21.27 -0.01
C ASN A 153 -3.13 19.85 -0.59
N ARG A 154 -2.19 19.05 -0.11
CA ARG A 154 -1.96 17.69 -0.58
C ARG A 154 -1.29 16.86 0.49
N ILE A 155 -1.86 15.71 0.78
CA ILE A 155 -1.30 14.72 1.69
C ILE A 155 -0.40 13.76 0.92
N ARG A 156 0.70 13.42 1.56
CA ARG A 156 1.67 12.41 1.13
C ARG A 156 1.80 11.36 2.21
N VAL A 157 2.42 10.24 1.88
CA VAL A 157 2.62 9.12 2.81
C VAL A 157 4.06 8.66 2.77
N ARG A 158 4.58 8.26 3.92
CA ARG A 158 5.83 7.53 4.04
C ARG A 158 5.61 6.27 4.86
N VAL A 159 6.14 5.14 4.42
CA VAL A 159 6.08 3.89 5.19
C VAL A 159 7.09 3.94 6.33
N ILE A 160 6.71 3.39 7.48
CA ILE A 160 7.61 3.27 8.62
C ILE A 160 8.49 2.04 8.42
N LEU A 161 9.78 2.20 8.67
CA LEU A 161 10.78 1.14 8.53
C LEU A 161 11.10 0.51 9.88
N PHE A 162 11.69 -0.67 9.85
CA PHE A 162 12.39 -1.20 11.02
C PHE A 162 13.58 -0.31 11.39
N ASP A 163 13.80 -0.10 12.66
CA ASP A 163 14.82 0.82 13.19
C ASP A 163 16.25 0.44 12.78
N ASN A 164 16.51 -0.86 12.59
CA ASN A 164 17.83 -1.37 12.21
C ASN A 164 18.18 -1.23 10.71
N TYR A 165 17.26 -0.73 9.88
CA TYR A 165 17.50 -0.59 8.44
C TYR A 165 18.65 0.36 8.11
N ILE A 166 18.61 1.56 8.69
CA ILE A 166 19.64 2.58 8.48
C ILE A 166 21.00 2.06 8.98
N GLU A 167 21.00 1.31 10.06
CA GLU A 167 22.20 0.67 10.63
C GLU A 167 22.79 -0.33 9.64
N ILE A 168 22.00 -1.29 9.15
CA ILE A 168 22.46 -2.29 8.16
C ILE A 168 23.03 -1.59 6.91
N PHE A 169 22.35 -0.55 6.41
CA PHE A 169 22.80 0.20 5.25
C PHE A 169 24.11 0.96 5.53
N ASN A 170 24.21 1.63 6.67
CA ASN A 170 25.40 2.40 7.04
C ASN A 170 26.62 1.48 7.30
N ASN A 171 26.40 0.32 7.91
CA ASN A 171 27.46 -0.64 8.26
C ASN A 171 27.92 -1.49 7.06
N SER A 172 27.19 -1.51 5.95
CA SER A 172 27.67 -2.20 4.75
C SER A 172 29.01 -1.60 4.28
N LYS A 173 30.05 -2.44 4.06
CA LYS A 173 31.35 -2.00 3.56
C LYS A 173 31.24 -1.41 2.16
N ARG A 174 30.51 -2.10 1.28
CA ARG A 174 30.32 -1.66 -0.11
C ARG A 174 29.00 -2.18 -0.66
N ILE A 175 28.42 -1.42 -1.58
CA ILE A 175 27.24 -1.83 -2.31
C ILE A 175 27.69 -2.23 -3.71
N LYS A 176 27.45 -3.50 -4.09
CA LYS A 176 27.84 -4.09 -5.36
C LYS A 176 26.92 -3.66 -6.50
N ASN A 177 25.62 -3.74 -6.26
CA ASN A 177 24.59 -3.30 -7.20
C ASN A 177 23.39 -2.75 -6.48
N ILE A 178 22.61 -2.00 -7.22
CA ILE A 178 21.29 -1.53 -6.81
C ILE A 178 20.31 -1.68 -7.98
N THR A 179 19.15 -2.24 -7.69
CA THR A 179 18.03 -2.31 -8.64
C THR A 179 16.89 -1.46 -8.12
N ILE A 180 16.48 -0.48 -8.90
CA ILE A 180 15.37 0.41 -8.61
C ILE A 180 14.20 -0.01 -9.51
N THR A 181 13.08 -0.41 -8.90
CA THR A 181 11.83 -0.67 -9.61
C THR A 181 10.98 0.59 -9.58
N LYS A 182 10.58 1.06 -10.73
CA LYS A 182 9.76 2.27 -10.90
C LYS A 182 8.42 1.94 -11.54
N ASP A 183 7.41 2.79 -11.26
CA ASP A 183 6.12 2.75 -11.95
C ASP A 183 6.20 3.53 -13.26
N ILE A 184 5.82 2.91 -14.36
CA ILE A 184 5.83 3.54 -15.69
C ILE A 184 4.76 4.63 -15.78
N SER A 185 3.63 4.48 -15.09
CA SER A 185 2.52 5.43 -15.16
C SER A 185 2.86 6.81 -14.59
N THR A 186 3.95 6.91 -13.82
CA THR A 186 4.38 8.15 -13.15
C THR A 186 5.64 8.76 -13.75
N THR A 187 6.31 8.07 -14.66
CA THR A 187 7.48 8.59 -15.38
C THR A 187 7.04 9.40 -16.58
N ASN A 188 7.58 10.63 -16.70
CA ASN A 188 7.29 11.60 -17.75
C ASN A 188 7.35 10.99 -19.17
N ASN A 189 6.50 11.52 -20.01
CA ASN A 189 6.30 11.52 -21.47
C ASN A 189 7.26 10.73 -22.41
N ASP A 190 8.46 10.39 -22.01
CA ASP A 190 9.42 9.68 -22.87
C ASP A 190 9.04 8.21 -23.08
N TYR A 191 8.16 7.66 -22.24
CA TYR A 191 7.72 6.26 -22.29
C TYR A 191 6.28 6.08 -22.79
N GLU A 192 5.53 7.15 -23.07
CA GLU A 192 4.15 7.06 -23.60
C GLU A 192 4.07 6.27 -24.91
N ASN A 193 5.15 6.24 -25.67
CA ASN A 193 5.23 5.48 -26.93
C ASN A 193 5.47 3.97 -26.75
N PHE A 194 5.71 3.50 -25.51
CA PHE A 194 5.95 2.08 -25.23
C PHE A 194 4.74 1.36 -24.63
N HIS A 195 3.61 2.06 -24.45
CA HIS A 195 2.36 1.42 -24.00
C HIS A 195 1.78 0.55 -25.12
N THR A 196 2.26 -0.68 -25.19
CA THR A 196 1.58 -1.74 -25.94
C THR A 196 0.80 -2.61 -24.96
N ASP A 197 -0.39 -3.06 -25.36
CA ASP A 197 -1.19 -4.03 -24.62
C ASP A 197 -0.33 -5.23 -24.20
N GLY A 198 -0.16 -5.41 -22.87
CA GLY A 198 0.62 -6.51 -22.32
C GLY A 198 1.96 -6.15 -21.69
N MET A 199 2.41 -4.89 -21.70
CA MET A 199 3.60 -4.47 -20.93
C MET A 199 3.31 -4.45 -19.43
N LYS A 200 4.35 -4.79 -18.64
CA LYS A 200 4.30 -4.58 -17.19
C LYS A 200 4.25 -3.09 -16.87
N GLU A 201 3.43 -2.71 -15.91
CA GLU A 201 3.31 -1.33 -15.41
C GLU A 201 4.59 -0.85 -14.68
N THR A 202 5.63 -1.66 -14.63
CA THR A 202 6.88 -1.37 -13.92
C THR A 202 8.10 -1.67 -14.75
N PHE A 203 9.15 -0.85 -14.63
CA PHE A 203 10.46 -1.14 -15.16
C PHE A 203 11.54 -1.13 -14.06
N GLN A 204 12.68 -1.75 -14.36
CA GLN A 204 13.79 -1.87 -13.43
C GLN A 204 15.06 -1.28 -14.03
N GLU A 205 15.71 -0.41 -13.25
CA GLU A 205 17.05 0.09 -13.54
C GLU A 205 18.05 -0.56 -12.61
N THR A 206 19.08 -1.17 -13.13
CA THR A 206 20.15 -1.77 -12.33
C THR A 206 21.47 -1.05 -12.56
N PHE A 207 22.09 -0.61 -11.47
CA PHE A 207 23.40 0.02 -11.45
C PHE A 207 24.37 -0.91 -10.74
N THR A 208 25.45 -1.26 -11.42
CA THR A 208 26.46 -2.17 -10.91
C THR A 208 27.79 -1.44 -10.71
N ALA A 209 28.41 -1.62 -9.56
CA ALA A 209 29.73 -1.09 -9.30
C ALA A 209 30.79 -1.81 -10.14
N ARG A 210 31.87 -1.10 -10.50
CA ARG A 210 33.02 -1.73 -11.12
C ARG A 210 33.63 -2.76 -10.14
N ARG A 211 34.22 -3.83 -10.68
CA ARG A 211 34.85 -4.88 -9.88
C ARG A 211 35.82 -4.27 -8.83
N GLY A 212 35.61 -4.63 -7.57
CA GLY A 212 36.42 -4.15 -6.44
C GLY A 212 36.04 -2.77 -5.87
N SER A 213 35.11 -2.03 -6.51
CA SER A 213 34.60 -0.76 -5.99
C SER A 213 33.17 -0.91 -5.45
N GLY A 214 32.63 0.16 -4.86
CA GLY A 214 31.23 0.26 -4.41
C GLY A 214 30.51 1.44 -5.04
N LEU A 215 29.18 1.39 -5.05
CA LEU A 215 28.33 2.51 -5.41
C LEU A 215 28.31 3.58 -4.31
N ALA A 216 28.16 4.84 -4.69
CA ALA A 216 28.11 5.95 -3.75
C ALA A 216 26.88 5.86 -2.85
N LYS A 217 27.07 5.66 -1.54
CA LYS A 217 25.99 5.53 -0.53
C LYS A 217 25.06 6.74 -0.51
N GLY A 218 25.57 7.96 -0.70
CA GLY A 218 24.75 9.17 -0.69
C GLY A 218 23.68 9.18 -1.79
N TRP A 219 24.03 8.76 -3.01
CA TRP A 219 23.08 8.65 -4.10
C TRP A 219 22.00 7.59 -3.82
N ILE A 220 22.42 6.44 -3.29
CA ILE A 220 21.51 5.35 -2.91
C ILE A 220 20.56 5.80 -1.81
N ARG A 221 21.07 6.50 -0.79
CA ARG A 221 20.27 7.06 0.29
C ARG A 221 19.19 8.00 -0.27
N ASN A 222 19.52 8.86 -1.21
CA ASN A 222 18.55 9.72 -1.87
C ASN A 222 17.46 8.94 -2.62
N ALA A 223 17.82 7.83 -3.30
CA ALA A 223 16.83 6.97 -3.98
C ALA A 223 15.87 6.30 -2.97
N ILE A 224 16.40 5.84 -1.85
CA ILE A 224 15.62 5.26 -0.76
C ILE A 224 14.74 6.33 -0.10
N ASP A 225 15.29 7.50 0.21
CA ASP A 225 14.54 8.61 0.79
C ASP A 225 13.38 9.03 -0.13
N ARG A 226 13.57 9.05 -1.44
CA ARG A 226 12.48 9.30 -2.41
C ARG A 226 11.40 8.24 -2.35
N LEU A 227 11.75 6.95 -2.24
CA LEU A 227 10.80 5.86 -2.05
C LEU A 227 9.96 6.08 -0.78
N TYR A 228 10.59 6.44 0.32
CA TYR A 228 9.91 6.61 1.61
C TYR A 228 9.12 7.90 1.72
N ARG A 229 9.50 8.94 0.96
CA ARG A 229 8.72 10.18 0.86
C ARG A 229 7.51 10.05 -0.05
N GLY A 230 7.15 8.83 -0.45
CA GLY A 230 5.97 8.57 -1.29
C GLY A 230 6.14 9.09 -2.71
N SER A 231 7.37 9.04 -3.25
CA SER A 231 7.57 9.20 -4.69
C SER A 231 6.79 8.10 -5.38
N ASN A 232 5.78 8.47 -6.15
CA ASN A 232 5.00 7.52 -6.95
C ASN A 232 5.87 6.83 -8.03
N GLU A 233 7.07 7.36 -8.28
CA GLU A 233 7.99 6.84 -9.29
C GLU A 233 8.74 5.58 -8.85
N ILE A 234 9.15 5.51 -7.57
CA ILE A 234 9.97 4.40 -7.07
C ILE A 234 9.11 3.48 -6.21
N LEU A 235 8.92 2.25 -6.67
CA LEU A 235 8.13 1.23 -5.96
C LEU A 235 8.97 0.38 -5.02
N LYS A 236 10.24 0.12 -5.40
CA LYS A 236 11.11 -0.79 -4.69
C LYS A 236 12.57 -0.50 -4.99
N VAL A 237 13.40 -0.68 -3.99
CA VAL A 237 14.86 -0.69 -4.12
C VAL A 237 15.40 -1.99 -3.55
N THR A 238 16.22 -2.69 -4.33
CA THR A 238 16.96 -3.88 -3.88
C THR A 238 18.44 -3.61 -4.08
N MET A 239 19.26 -3.97 -3.08
CA MET A 239 20.70 -3.76 -3.12
C MET A 239 21.40 -5.04 -2.72
N ASP A 240 22.45 -5.41 -3.45
CA ASP A 240 23.41 -6.40 -3.00
C ASP A 240 24.64 -5.67 -2.46
N ALA A 241 24.99 -5.98 -1.27
CA ALA A 241 26.05 -5.33 -0.52
C ALA A 241 26.96 -6.37 0.17
N VAL A 242 28.06 -5.89 0.70
CA VAL A 242 28.97 -6.66 1.58
C VAL A 242 28.88 -6.01 2.95
N ASP A 243 28.63 -6.79 3.96
CA ASP A 243 28.58 -6.34 5.36
C ASP A 243 29.99 -6.11 5.96
N GLU A 244 30.03 -5.80 7.24
CA GLU A 244 31.29 -5.58 7.98
C GLU A 244 32.12 -6.85 8.14
N ASN A 245 31.55 -8.04 8.02
CA ASN A 245 32.19 -9.35 8.13
C ASN A 245 32.65 -9.91 6.76
N ASP A 246 32.54 -9.12 5.69
CA ASP A 246 32.78 -9.52 4.30
C ASP A 246 31.78 -10.56 3.76
N GLU A 247 30.60 -10.66 4.37
CA GLU A 247 29.52 -11.52 3.91
C GLU A 247 28.61 -10.78 2.92
N ASP A 248 28.12 -11.53 1.95
CA ASP A 248 27.16 -10.99 0.97
C ASP A 248 25.77 -10.88 1.58
N ILE A 249 25.21 -9.68 1.55
CA ILE A 249 23.86 -9.39 2.02
C ILE A 249 23.01 -8.77 0.93
N THR A 250 21.73 -9.12 0.90
CA THR A 250 20.73 -8.45 0.04
C THR A 250 19.79 -7.61 0.90
N ILE A 251 19.79 -6.32 0.63
CA ILE A 251 18.92 -5.32 1.28
C ILE A 251 17.74 -5.03 0.36
N ASN A 252 16.53 -5.28 0.81
CA ASN A 252 15.31 -5.10 0.03
C ASN A 252 14.31 -4.25 0.81
N THR A 253 13.92 -3.10 0.25
CA THR A 253 13.03 -2.16 0.92
C THR A 253 11.65 -2.76 1.28
N GLU A 254 11.12 -3.72 0.51
CA GLU A 254 9.88 -4.39 0.88
C GLU A 254 9.99 -5.23 2.16
N LYS A 255 11.17 -5.80 2.43
CA LYS A 255 11.43 -6.57 3.65
C LYS A 255 11.71 -5.68 4.86
N MET A 256 12.04 -4.42 4.62
CA MET A 256 12.43 -3.44 5.64
C MET A 256 11.28 -2.59 6.15
N THR A 257 10.16 -2.57 5.46
CA THR A 257 8.94 -1.94 5.97
C THR A 257 8.56 -2.58 7.29
N LYS A 258 8.41 -1.77 8.33
CA LYS A 258 7.94 -2.24 9.64
C LYS A 258 6.61 -2.95 9.44
N HIS A 259 6.57 -4.21 9.82
CA HIS A 259 5.37 -5.01 9.68
C HIS A 259 5.28 -6.05 10.81
N ILE A 260 4.07 -6.51 11.02
CA ILE A 260 3.77 -7.64 11.87
C ILE A 260 2.86 -8.59 11.09
N ILE A 261 2.87 -9.86 11.46
CA ILE A 261 1.93 -10.86 10.97
C ILE A 261 0.96 -11.16 12.11
N ARG A 262 -0.33 -11.14 11.81
CA ARG A 262 -1.40 -11.47 12.77
C ARG A 262 -2.44 -12.36 12.12
N ASP A 263 -3.06 -13.18 12.93
CA ASP A 263 -4.16 -14.05 12.54
C ASP A 263 -5.50 -13.39 12.83
N PHE A 264 -6.38 -13.42 11.85
CA PHE A 264 -7.69 -12.79 11.90
C PHE A 264 -8.78 -13.83 11.66
N ASN A 265 -9.85 -13.73 12.43
CA ASN A 265 -11.02 -14.58 12.26
C ASN A 265 -11.69 -14.26 10.92
N VAL A 266 -12.13 -15.30 10.25
CA VAL A 266 -12.93 -15.20 9.03
C VAL A 266 -14.34 -15.74 9.27
N ASP A 267 -15.28 -15.26 8.49
CA ASP A 267 -16.65 -15.76 8.45
C ASP A 267 -16.73 -17.12 7.74
N THR A 268 -17.95 -17.63 7.57
CA THR A 268 -18.22 -18.91 6.89
C THR A 268 -17.84 -18.91 5.42
N GLN A 269 -17.63 -17.74 4.82
CA GLN A 269 -17.21 -17.56 3.43
C GLN A 269 -15.70 -17.32 3.30
N GLY A 270 -14.95 -17.32 4.41
CA GLY A 270 -13.51 -17.05 4.44
C GLY A 270 -13.16 -15.56 4.35
N VAL A 271 -14.13 -14.67 4.55
CA VAL A 271 -13.90 -13.21 4.55
C VAL A 271 -13.53 -12.77 5.97
N ILE A 272 -12.51 -11.90 6.10
CA ILE A 272 -12.09 -11.38 7.41
C ILE A 272 -13.23 -10.59 8.06
N ILE A 273 -13.48 -10.89 9.34
CA ILE A 273 -14.44 -10.16 10.16
C ILE A 273 -13.81 -8.82 10.53
N SER A 274 -14.33 -7.74 9.91
CA SER A 274 -13.76 -6.39 10.04
C SER A 274 -13.66 -5.90 11.49
N GLU A 275 -14.64 -6.22 12.34
CA GLU A 275 -14.61 -5.85 13.75
C GLU A 275 -13.44 -6.49 14.50
N HIS A 276 -13.17 -7.78 14.23
CA HIS A 276 -12.03 -8.48 14.81
C HIS A 276 -10.71 -7.91 14.27
N MET A 277 -10.63 -7.57 12.97
CA MET A 277 -9.47 -6.88 12.40
C MET A 277 -9.21 -5.57 13.15
N PHE A 278 -10.22 -4.72 13.28
CA PHE A 278 -10.04 -3.42 13.93
C PHE A 278 -9.77 -3.52 15.43
N SER A 279 -10.27 -4.53 16.14
CA SER A 279 -9.91 -4.72 17.56
C SER A 279 -8.41 -4.93 17.72
N ILE A 280 -7.79 -5.71 16.82
CA ILE A 280 -6.34 -5.93 16.84
C ILE A 280 -5.57 -4.69 16.39
N LEU A 281 -6.01 -3.99 15.33
CA LEU A 281 -5.31 -2.81 14.81
C LEU A 281 -5.29 -1.64 15.81
N VAL A 282 -6.31 -1.49 16.64
CA VAL A 282 -6.39 -0.42 17.66
C VAL A 282 -5.35 -0.62 18.76
N ASP A 283 -4.97 -1.87 19.06
CA ASP A 283 -4.00 -2.21 20.12
C ASP A 283 -2.54 -2.10 19.64
N LEU A 284 -2.32 -1.85 18.35
CA LEU A 284 -1.01 -1.62 17.75
C LEU A 284 -0.64 -0.13 17.77
#